data_1cbd48b404c856ec2f2f2eb66ac394f0
#
_entry.id   1cbd48b404c856ec2f2f2eb66ac394f0
#
_cell.length_a   1.000
_cell.length_b   1.000
_cell.length_c   1.000
_cell.angle_alpha   90.00
_cell.angle_beta   90.00
_cell.angle_gamma   90.00
#
_symmetry.space_group_name_H-M   'P 1'
#
loop_
_entity.id
_entity.type
_entity.pdbx_description
1 polymer ?
#
loop_
_entity_poly.entity_id
_entity_poly.type
_entity_poly.pdbx_seq_one_letter_code
_entity_poly.pdbx_strand_id
1 'polypeptide(L)'
;VKRAVTDGVLIVTGGPGTGKTTILKFVIEIMEHLGLQIELAAPTGRASKRISDTTGREARTLHRLLEYNFNNNSFNRNADYPVEADVIIIDEMSMVDVMLFHSLLKAVAKGTRLVMVGDVDQLPSVGPGNVLRDLVNSDVIPVIRLNEIFRQAGRSRIVTNAHLINRGEMPVLDNIDEENDFL
;
A
#
# COMPACT_ATOMS: atom_id res chain seq x y z
N VAL A 1 9.64 -5.83 -9.04
CA VAL A 1 9.96 -4.60 -9.79
C VAL A 1 9.53 -4.73 -11.25
N LYS A 2 10.01 -5.74 -12.05
CA LYS A 2 9.68 -5.89 -13.47
C LYS A 2 8.17 -5.78 -13.73
N ARG A 3 7.33 -6.51 -13.01
CA ARG A 3 5.86 -6.48 -13.17
C ARG A 3 5.25 -5.10 -12.91
N ALA A 4 5.79 -4.31 -11.98
CA ALA A 4 5.30 -2.96 -11.74
C ALA A 4 5.45 -2.03 -12.97
N VAL A 5 6.46 -2.31 -13.80
CA VAL A 5 6.71 -1.54 -15.04
C VAL A 5 5.90 -2.08 -16.22
N THR A 6 5.63 -3.40 -16.27
CA THR A 6 4.98 -4.04 -17.42
C THR A 6 3.47 -4.15 -17.29
N ASP A 7 2.96 -4.33 -16.07
CA ASP A 7 1.55 -4.59 -15.83
C ASP A 7 0.79 -3.26 -15.66
N GLY A 8 -0.43 -3.17 -16.16
CA GLY A 8 -1.28 -1.99 -15.99
C GLY A 8 -1.81 -1.84 -14.57
N VAL A 9 -2.04 -2.97 -13.88
CA VAL A 9 -2.46 -3.03 -12.48
C VAL A 9 -1.63 -4.08 -11.77
N LEU A 10 -1.15 -3.77 -10.56
CA LEU A 10 -0.35 -4.68 -9.75
C LEU A 10 -0.68 -4.52 -8.27
N ILE A 11 -0.78 -5.63 -7.56
CA ILE A 11 -0.83 -5.67 -6.10
C ILE A 11 0.50 -6.21 -5.57
N VAL A 12 1.06 -5.52 -4.56
CA VAL A 12 2.21 -5.98 -3.78
C VAL A 12 1.75 -6.14 -2.34
N THR A 13 1.75 -7.34 -1.82
CA THR A 13 1.33 -7.63 -0.45
C THR A 13 2.41 -8.37 0.33
N GLY A 14 2.40 -8.21 1.64
CA GLY A 14 3.31 -8.89 2.56
C GLY A 14 3.19 -8.33 3.97
N GLY A 15 3.56 -9.12 4.95
CA GLY A 15 3.51 -8.76 6.36
C GLY A 15 4.54 -7.70 6.77
N PRO A 16 4.62 -7.36 8.05
CA PRO A 16 5.61 -6.44 8.58
C PRO A 16 7.04 -6.97 8.32
N GLY A 17 7.98 -6.08 8.04
CA GLY A 17 9.39 -6.43 7.82
C GLY A 17 9.73 -7.16 6.52
N THR A 18 8.79 -7.33 5.58
CA THR A 18 9.02 -8.00 4.29
C THR A 18 9.62 -7.09 3.20
N GLY A 19 9.89 -5.82 3.52
CA GLY A 19 10.55 -4.90 2.60
C GLY A 19 9.64 -4.23 1.58
N LYS A 20 8.33 -4.16 1.81
CA LYS A 20 7.37 -3.44 0.94
C LYS A 20 7.85 -2.04 0.57
N THR A 21 8.25 -1.25 1.56
CA THR A 21 8.72 0.13 1.36
C THR A 21 10.01 0.21 0.55
N THR A 22 10.91 -0.75 0.73
CA THR A 22 12.16 -0.84 -0.04
C THR A 22 11.88 -1.13 -1.51
N ILE A 23 11.00 -2.10 -1.78
CA ILE A 23 10.59 -2.43 -3.15
C ILE A 23 9.87 -1.24 -3.79
N LEU A 24 9.00 -0.55 -3.04
CA LEU A 24 8.30 0.64 -3.50
C LEU A 24 9.28 1.72 -3.94
N LYS A 25 10.31 1.99 -3.15
CA LYS A 25 11.36 2.95 -3.49
C LYS A 25 12.05 2.61 -4.82
N PHE A 26 12.45 1.36 -5.03
CA PHE A 26 13.05 0.93 -6.29
C PHE A 26 12.08 1.02 -7.47
N VAL A 27 10.80 0.72 -7.26
CA VAL A 27 9.77 0.86 -8.30
C VAL A 27 9.66 2.32 -8.73
N ILE A 28 9.60 3.26 -7.78
CA ILE A 28 9.52 4.69 -8.03
C ILE A 28 10.76 5.16 -8.82
N GLU A 29 11.96 4.84 -8.33
CA GLU A 29 13.22 5.24 -8.98
C GLU A 29 13.31 4.76 -10.44
N ILE A 30 12.89 3.53 -10.73
CA ILE A 30 12.89 3.00 -12.09
C ILE A 30 11.84 3.70 -12.97
N MET A 31 10.64 3.94 -12.45
CA MET A 31 9.60 4.61 -13.22
C MET A 31 9.97 6.06 -13.53
N GLU A 32 10.60 6.77 -12.60
CA GLU A 32 11.15 8.12 -12.83
C GLU A 32 12.25 8.12 -13.90
N HIS A 33 13.15 7.11 -13.87
CA HIS A 33 14.17 6.95 -14.92
C HIS A 33 13.58 6.70 -16.30
N LEU A 34 12.37 6.13 -16.36
CA LEU A 34 11.62 5.98 -17.61
C LEU A 34 10.87 7.24 -18.01
N GLY A 35 10.99 8.34 -17.26
CA GLY A 35 10.32 9.60 -17.52
C GLY A 35 8.83 9.61 -17.20
N LEU A 36 8.34 8.65 -16.40
CA LEU A 36 6.94 8.54 -16.02
C LEU A 36 6.60 9.49 -14.87
N GLN A 37 5.46 10.16 -14.96
CA GLN A 37 4.90 10.97 -13.88
C GLN A 37 4.19 10.07 -12.87
N ILE A 38 4.59 10.18 -11.60
CA ILE A 38 4.11 9.31 -10.53
C ILE A 38 3.37 10.13 -9.49
N GLU A 39 2.16 9.70 -9.14
CA GLU A 39 1.45 10.17 -7.95
C GLU A 39 1.53 9.11 -6.85
N LEU A 40 1.94 9.55 -5.65
CA LEU A 40 2.04 8.71 -4.47
C LEU A 40 0.91 9.05 -3.50
N ALA A 41 0.17 8.05 -3.05
CA ALA A 41 -0.92 8.26 -2.12
C ALA A 41 -1.01 7.17 -1.04
N ALA A 42 -1.71 7.53 0.04
CA ALA A 42 -2.10 6.62 1.11
C ALA A 42 -3.47 7.02 1.68
N PRO A 43 -4.19 6.12 2.37
CA PRO A 43 -5.49 6.45 2.95
C PRO A 43 -5.43 7.49 4.07
N THR A 44 -4.32 7.57 4.80
CA THR A 44 -4.18 8.47 5.97
C THR A 44 -3.01 9.43 5.84
N GLY A 45 -3.08 10.59 6.56
CA GLY A 45 -1.99 11.56 6.59
C GLY A 45 -0.70 11.01 7.20
N ARG A 46 -0.80 10.12 8.20
CA ARG A 46 0.38 9.48 8.80
C ARG A 46 1.08 8.55 7.80
N ALA A 47 0.30 7.77 7.05
CA ALA A 47 0.84 6.87 6.03
C ALA A 47 1.46 7.66 4.87
N SER A 48 0.81 8.71 4.37
CA SER A 48 1.38 9.55 3.30
C SER A 48 2.67 10.24 3.73
N LYS A 49 2.74 10.76 4.97
CA LYS A 49 3.96 11.33 5.51
C LYS A 49 5.10 10.30 5.57
N ARG A 50 4.81 9.07 6.05
CA ARG A 50 5.79 7.98 6.09
C ARG A 50 6.35 7.65 4.71
N ILE A 51 5.51 7.63 3.68
CA ILE A 51 5.96 7.43 2.29
C ILE A 51 6.88 8.58 1.88
N SER A 52 6.47 9.83 2.13
CA SER A 52 7.29 11.00 1.79
C SER A 52 8.65 10.97 2.46
N ASP A 53 8.71 10.69 3.76
CA ASP A 53 9.94 10.62 4.54
C ASP A 53 10.87 9.49 4.03
N THR A 54 10.30 8.37 3.60
CA THR A 54 11.09 7.19 3.16
C THR A 54 11.57 7.32 1.72
N THR A 55 10.74 7.88 0.84
CA THR A 55 11.04 7.97 -0.60
C THR A 55 11.70 9.27 -1.00
N GLY A 56 11.60 10.31 -0.16
CA GLY A 56 12.03 11.67 -0.48
C GLY A 56 11.13 12.36 -1.52
N ARG A 57 9.92 11.84 -1.77
CA ARG A 57 8.95 12.38 -2.72
C ARG A 57 7.67 12.78 -2.00
N GLU A 58 6.97 13.76 -2.57
CA GLU A 58 5.67 14.15 -2.03
C GLU A 58 4.66 13.01 -2.19
N ALA A 59 4.04 12.62 -1.09
CA ALA A 59 2.90 11.71 -1.08
C ALA A 59 1.71 12.39 -0.41
N ARG A 60 0.52 12.14 -0.94
CA ARG A 60 -0.74 12.77 -0.50
C ARG A 60 -1.67 11.75 0.12
N THR A 61 -2.68 12.19 0.87
CA THR A 61 -3.79 11.30 1.18
C THR A 61 -4.64 11.07 -0.07
N LEU A 62 -5.30 9.91 -0.16
CA LEU A 62 -6.24 9.64 -1.27
C LEU A 62 -7.29 10.73 -1.39
N HIS A 63 -7.81 11.25 -0.28
CA HIS A 63 -8.76 12.37 -0.28
C HIS A 63 -8.18 13.64 -0.92
N ARG A 64 -6.90 13.94 -0.68
CA ARG A 64 -6.23 15.09 -1.32
C ARG A 64 -5.91 14.83 -2.78
N LEU A 65 -5.47 13.63 -3.13
CA LEU A 65 -5.22 13.24 -4.52
C LEU A 65 -6.48 13.35 -5.36
N LEU A 66 -7.62 12.92 -4.80
CA LEU A 66 -8.93 12.95 -5.46
C LEU A 66 -9.64 14.29 -5.29
N GLU A 67 -9.04 15.26 -4.62
CA GLU A 67 -9.58 16.61 -4.39
C GLU A 67 -10.98 16.57 -3.74
N TYR A 68 -11.05 15.95 -2.55
CA TYR A 68 -12.32 15.87 -1.81
C TYR A 68 -12.86 17.26 -1.46
N ASN A 69 -14.11 17.52 -1.84
CA ASN A 69 -14.81 18.75 -1.58
C ASN A 69 -15.83 18.55 -0.43
N PHE A 70 -15.56 19.20 0.71
CA PHE A 70 -16.37 19.10 1.92
C PHE A 70 -17.76 19.74 1.78
N ASN A 71 -17.96 20.68 0.84
CA ASN A 71 -19.21 21.38 0.69
C ASN A 71 -20.30 20.51 0.08
N ASN A 72 -19.93 19.61 -0.81
CA ASN A 72 -20.86 18.73 -1.54
C ASN A 72 -20.59 17.23 -1.29
N ASN A 73 -19.66 16.91 -0.37
CA ASN A 73 -19.26 15.55 -0.04
C ASN A 73 -18.92 14.70 -1.27
N SER A 74 -18.18 15.25 -2.21
CA SER A 74 -17.78 14.56 -3.45
C SER A 74 -16.31 14.76 -3.76
N PHE A 75 -15.80 13.97 -4.69
CA PHE A 75 -14.45 14.12 -5.22
C PHE A 75 -14.50 14.88 -6.55
N ASN A 76 -13.64 15.88 -6.73
CA ASN A 76 -13.53 16.63 -7.99
C ASN A 76 -12.86 15.78 -9.08
N ARG A 77 -11.87 14.93 -8.71
CA ARG A 77 -11.26 14.00 -9.66
C ARG A 77 -12.20 12.83 -9.91
N ASN A 78 -12.48 12.57 -11.17
CA ASN A 78 -13.44 11.58 -11.65
C ASN A 78 -13.15 11.21 -13.12
N ALA A 79 -14.07 10.55 -13.82
CA ALA A 79 -13.87 10.12 -15.20
C ALA A 79 -13.72 11.28 -16.19
N ASP A 80 -14.34 12.44 -15.92
CA ASP A 80 -14.24 13.64 -16.78
C ASP A 80 -12.99 14.46 -16.47
N TYR A 81 -12.52 14.38 -15.21
CA TYR A 81 -11.33 15.07 -14.70
C TYR A 81 -10.43 14.08 -13.95
N PRO A 82 -9.76 13.17 -14.65
CA PRO A 82 -8.94 12.14 -14.01
C PRO A 82 -7.68 12.73 -13.36
N VAL A 83 -7.03 11.93 -12.54
CA VAL A 83 -5.69 12.24 -12.01
C VAL A 83 -4.70 12.21 -13.17
N GLU A 84 -3.93 13.28 -13.31
CA GLU A 84 -2.92 13.43 -14.36
C GLU A 84 -1.62 12.77 -13.93
N ALA A 85 -1.49 11.47 -14.19
CA ALA A 85 -0.31 10.68 -13.88
C ALA A 85 -0.19 9.47 -14.81
N ASP A 86 1.04 9.07 -15.12
CA ASP A 86 1.32 7.81 -15.82
C ASP A 86 1.20 6.61 -14.88
N VAL A 87 1.47 6.85 -13.59
CA VAL A 87 1.46 5.83 -12.54
C VAL A 87 0.87 6.41 -11.27
N ILE A 88 -0.08 5.70 -10.67
CA ILE A 88 -0.57 5.98 -9.33
C ILE A 88 -0.14 4.82 -8.43
N ILE A 89 0.56 5.15 -7.35
CA ILE A 89 1.02 4.17 -6.36
C ILE A 89 0.32 4.47 -5.04
N ILE A 90 -0.33 3.44 -4.49
CA ILE A 90 -1.06 3.55 -3.22
C ILE A 90 -0.47 2.58 -2.22
N ASP A 91 -0.03 3.08 -1.09
CA ASP A 91 0.40 2.27 0.06
C ASP A 91 -0.71 2.18 1.12
N GLU A 92 -0.60 1.21 2.02
CA GLU A 92 -1.56 0.90 3.08
C GLU A 92 -2.98 0.61 2.54
N MET A 93 -3.08 -0.12 1.43
CA MET A 93 -4.35 -0.46 0.78
C MET A 93 -5.32 -1.23 1.66
N SER A 94 -4.87 -1.90 2.72
CA SER A 94 -5.75 -2.57 3.70
C SER A 94 -6.75 -1.62 4.37
N MET A 95 -6.40 -0.33 4.47
CA MET A 95 -7.25 0.71 5.08
C MET A 95 -8.21 1.40 4.09
N VAL A 96 -8.20 1.01 2.82
CA VAL A 96 -9.07 1.60 1.77
C VAL A 96 -10.37 0.83 1.70
N ASP A 97 -11.49 1.52 1.91
CA ASP A 97 -12.83 0.95 1.79
C ASP A 97 -13.34 0.97 0.34
N VAL A 98 -14.49 0.32 0.10
CA VAL A 98 -15.11 0.20 -1.22
C VAL A 98 -15.49 1.57 -1.80
N MET A 99 -15.95 2.52 -0.98
CA MET A 99 -16.42 3.83 -1.47
C MET A 99 -15.24 4.69 -1.94
N LEU A 100 -14.15 4.69 -1.16
CA LEU A 100 -12.94 5.41 -1.52
C LEU A 100 -12.26 4.76 -2.74
N PHE A 101 -12.22 3.42 -2.78
CA PHE A 101 -11.67 2.69 -3.92
C PHE A 101 -12.48 2.91 -5.20
N HIS A 102 -13.81 2.91 -5.11
CA HIS A 102 -14.67 3.25 -6.25
C HIS A 102 -14.39 4.65 -6.80
N SER A 103 -14.23 5.63 -5.90
CA SER A 103 -13.91 7.01 -6.29
C SER A 103 -12.54 7.11 -6.94
N LEU A 104 -11.55 6.38 -6.42
CA LEU A 104 -10.23 6.28 -7.02
C LEU A 104 -10.31 5.70 -8.44
N LEU A 105 -10.99 4.56 -8.62
CA LEU A 105 -11.08 3.92 -9.93
C LEU A 105 -11.74 4.81 -10.98
N LYS A 106 -12.70 5.65 -10.57
CA LYS A 106 -13.30 6.67 -11.48
C LYS A 106 -12.30 7.74 -11.90
N ALA A 107 -11.33 8.05 -11.07
CA ALA A 107 -10.33 9.09 -11.31
C ALA A 107 -9.05 8.58 -12.01
N VAL A 108 -8.90 7.27 -12.17
CA VAL A 108 -7.77 6.67 -12.91
C VAL A 108 -8.03 6.77 -14.40
N ALA A 109 -7.16 7.49 -15.12
CA ALA A 109 -7.26 7.63 -16.57
C ALA A 109 -6.94 6.32 -17.29
N LYS A 110 -7.51 6.16 -18.49
CA LYS A 110 -7.14 5.02 -19.35
C LYS A 110 -5.66 5.10 -19.72
N GLY A 111 -4.92 4.04 -19.43
CA GLY A 111 -3.48 3.95 -19.66
C GLY A 111 -2.63 4.26 -18.44
N THR A 112 -3.17 4.90 -17.40
CA THR A 112 -2.49 5.08 -16.12
C THR A 112 -2.31 3.72 -15.44
N ARG A 113 -1.10 3.45 -14.96
CA ARG A 113 -0.78 2.25 -14.17
C ARG A 113 -1.21 2.44 -12.72
N LEU A 114 -1.72 1.38 -12.11
CA LEU A 114 -2.12 1.38 -10.71
C LEU A 114 -1.32 0.32 -9.94
N VAL A 115 -0.47 0.75 -9.01
CA VAL A 115 0.28 -0.12 -8.12
C VAL A 115 -0.28 0.02 -6.70
N MET A 116 -0.80 -1.06 -6.17
CA MET A 116 -1.42 -1.12 -4.85
C MET A 116 -0.52 -1.91 -3.90
N VAL A 117 -0.12 -1.28 -2.80
CA VAL A 117 0.75 -1.90 -1.78
C VAL A 117 -0.01 -1.99 -0.47
N GLY A 118 0.09 -3.12 0.21
CA GLY A 118 -0.59 -3.29 1.50
C GLY A 118 -0.28 -4.63 2.14
N ASP A 119 -0.93 -4.88 3.23
CA ASP A 119 -0.82 -6.13 3.98
C ASP A 119 -2.21 -6.72 4.15
N VAL A 120 -2.46 -7.87 3.52
CA VAL A 120 -3.78 -8.55 3.56
C VAL A 120 -4.12 -9.11 4.93
N ASP A 121 -3.12 -9.26 5.80
CA ASP A 121 -3.28 -9.81 7.14
C ASP A 121 -3.49 -8.73 8.20
N GLN A 122 -3.33 -7.44 7.83
CA GLN A 122 -3.70 -6.32 8.69
C GLN A 122 -5.23 -6.17 8.81
N LEU A 123 -5.63 -5.42 9.84
CA LEU A 123 -7.05 -5.06 10.02
C LEU A 123 -7.58 -4.35 8.78
N PRO A 124 -8.80 -4.69 8.34
CA PRO A 124 -9.43 -4.03 7.21
C PRO A 124 -9.80 -2.59 7.55
N SER A 125 -10.26 -1.85 6.53
CA SER A 125 -10.81 -0.51 6.68
C SER A 125 -11.96 -0.47 7.69
N VAL A 126 -12.14 0.70 8.33
CA VAL A 126 -13.32 0.96 9.18
C VAL A 126 -14.59 1.08 8.33
N GLY A 127 -14.45 1.57 7.09
CA GLY A 127 -15.54 1.64 6.12
C GLY A 127 -15.88 0.27 5.51
N PRO A 128 -16.94 0.19 4.69
CA PRO A 128 -17.45 -1.08 4.18
C PRO A 128 -16.48 -1.79 3.23
N GLY A 129 -16.43 -3.13 3.33
CA GLY A 129 -15.70 -4.01 2.44
C GLY A 129 -14.26 -4.30 2.86
N ASN A 130 -13.65 -5.29 2.20
CA ASN A 130 -12.25 -5.66 2.37
C ASN A 130 -11.56 -5.69 1.01
N VAL A 131 -11.41 -4.48 0.44
CA VAL A 131 -10.96 -4.28 -0.96
C VAL A 131 -9.69 -5.03 -1.28
N LEU A 132 -8.63 -4.86 -0.46
CA LEU A 132 -7.35 -5.50 -0.75
C LEU A 132 -7.45 -7.03 -0.76
N ARG A 133 -8.10 -7.60 0.24
CA ARG A 133 -8.28 -9.06 0.36
C ARG A 133 -9.11 -9.63 -0.78
N ASP A 134 -10.20 -8.95 -1.14
CA ASP A 134 -11.09 -9.37 -2.20
C ASP A 134 -10.38 -9.33 -3.57
N LEU A 135 -9.61 -8.27 -3.84
CA LEU A 135 -8.79 -8.15 -5.04
C LEU A 135 -7.72 -9.25 -5.12
N VAL A 136 -7.05 -9.53 -4.01
CA VAL A 136 -6.02 -10.59 -3.93
C VAL A 136 -6.61 -11.98 -4.14
N ASN A 137 -7.82 -12.23 -3.64
CA ASN A 137 -8.50 -13.52 -3.75
C ASN A 137 -9.25 -13.69 -5.08
N SER A 138 -9.42 -12.64 -5.86
CA SER A 138 -10.11 -12.70 -7.15
C SER A 138 -9.32 -13.43 -8.23
N ASP A 139 -8.00 -13.56 -8.06
CA ASP A 139 -7.05 -14.09 -9.04
C ASP A 139 -7.08 -13.40 -10.42
N VAL A 140 -7.76 -12.25 -10.52
CA VAL A 140 -7.87 -11.46 -11.77
C VAL A 140 -6.71 -10.50 -11.93
N ILE A 141 -6.25 -9.92 -10.81
CA ILE A 141 -5.18 -8.93 -10.80
C ILE A 141 -3.85 -9.60 -10.45
N PRO A 142 -2.75 -9.26 -11.14
CA PRO A 142 -1.42 -9.71 -10.77
C PRO A 142 -1.07 -9.37 -9.32
N VAL A 143 -0.70 -10.38 -8.53
CA VAL A 143 -0.29 -10.22 -7.13
C VAL A 143 1.15 -10.68 -6.95
N ILE A 144 1.95 -9.87 -6.26
CA ILE A 144 3.27 -10.24 -5.75
C ILE A 144 3.17 -10.34 -4.23
N ARG A 145 3.44 -11.52 -3.68
CA ARG A 145 3.49 -11.79 -2.24
C ARG A 145 4.93 -11.76 -1.76
N LEU A 146 5.22 -10.91 -0.78
CA LEU A 146 6.52 -10.83 -0.13
C LEU A 146 6.46 -11.65 1.16
N ASN A 147 7.08 -12.82 1.14
CA ASN A 147 7.01 -13.79 2.24
C ASN A 147 8.30 -13.81 3.08
N GLU A 148 9.39 -13.22 2.58
CA GLU A 148 10.67 -13.24 3.29
C GLU A 148 10.78 -12.06 4.25
N ILE A 149 11.07 -12.37 5.51
CA ILE A 149 11.36 -11.37 6.54
C ILE A 149 12.84 -11.02 6.43
N PHE A 150 13.17 -9.74 6.24
CA PHE A 150 14.56 -9.32 6.20
C PHE A 150 15.27 -9.56 7.54
N ARG A 151 16.56 -9.94 7.49
CA ARG A 151 17.37 -10.34 8.65
C ARG A 151 17.33 -9.32 9.81
N GLN A 152 17.28 -8.03 9.53
CA GLN A 152 17.14 -6.99 10.56
C GLN A 152 15.76 -6.99 11.21
N ALA A 153 14.70 -7.20 10.43
CA ALA A 153 13.33 -7.30 10.95
C ALA A 153 13.10 -8.63 11.69
N GLY A 154 13.80 -9.70 11.32
CA GLY A 154 13.73 -11.00 12.01
C GLY A 154 14.35 -11.03 13.41
N ARG A 155 15.06 -9.95 13.81
CA ARG A 155 15.52 -9.77 15.20
C ARG A 155 14.46 -9.15 16.09
N SER A 156 13.47 -8.45 15.51
CA SER A 156 12.35 -7.89 16.25
C SER A 156 11.37 -8.99 16.62
N ARG A 157 11.12 -9.15 17.92
CA ARG A 157 10.11 -10.07 18.44
C ARG A 157 8.71 -9.66 18.04
N ILE A 158 8.44 -8.36 17.92
CA ILE A 158 7.16 -7.83 17.42
C ILE A 158 6.89 -8.38 16.02
N VAL A 159 7.85 -8.30 15.11
CA VAL A 159 7.70 -8.77 13.73
C VAL A 159 7.54 -10.29 13.69
N THR A 160 8.39 -11.02 14.39
CA THR A 160 8.35 -12.49 14.43
C THR A 160 7.04 -13.00 15.01
N ASN A 161 6.60 -12.43 16.14
CA ASN A 161 5.35 -12.80 16.78
C ASN A 161 4.11 -12.43 15.94
N ALA A 162 4.12 -11.30 15.23
CA ALA A 162 3.06 -10.96 14.30
C ALA A 162 2.88 -12.04 13.21
N HIS A 163 3.98 -12.57 12.68
CA HIS A 163 3.94 -13.67 11.69
C HIS A 163 3.48 -15.00 12.29
N LEU A 164 3.85 -15.30 13.56
CA LEU A 164 3.36 -16.49 14.26
C LEU A 164 1.85 -16.40 14.48
N ILE A 165 1.36 -15.26 14.98
CA ILE A 165 -0.06 -15.03 15.23
C ILE A 165 -0.87 -15.13 13.92
N ASN A 166 -0.39 -14.57 12.83
CA ASN A 166 -1.05 -14.67 11.51
C ASN A 166 -1.17 -16.11 11.01
N ARG A 167 -0.27 -17.01 11.41
CA ARG A 167 -0.32 -18.44 11.10
C ARG A 167 -1.14 -19.25 12.10
N GLY A 168 -1.69 -18.61 13.15
CA GLY A 168 -2.40 -19.29 14.24
C GLY A 168 -1.46 -19.99 15.21
N GLU A 169 -0.16 -19.64 15.20
CA GLU A 169 0.86 -20.17 16.08
C GLU A 169 0.98 -19.30 17.35
N MET A 170 1.40 -19.88 18.46
CA MET A 170 1.60 -19.15 19.71
C MET A 170 2.81 -18.20 19.59
N PRO A 171 2.66 -16.93 20.00
CA PRO A 171 3.80 -16.02 20.06
C PRO A 171 4.82 -16.45 21.11
N VAL A 172 6.08 -16.11 20.90
CA VAL A 172 7.16 -16.35 21.86
C VAL A 172 7.13 -15.22 22.89
N LEU A 173 6.87 -15.58 24.15
CA LEU A 173 6.69 -14.64 25.28
C LEU A 173 7.89 -14.64 26.26
N ASP A 174 9.02 -15.24 25.89
CA ASP A 174 10.19 -15.32 26.76
C ASP A 174 10.83 -13.95 26.98
N ASN A 175 10.71 -13.42 28.19
CA ASN A 175 11.22 -12.11 28.61
C ASN A 175 12.67 -12.16 29.13
N ILE A 176 13.54 -12.99 28.56
CA ILE A 176 14.86 -13.26 29.13
C ILE A 176 15.92 -12.21 28.71
N ASP A 177 15.68 -11.45 27.66
CA ASP A 177 16.67 -10.49 27.15
C ASP A 177 16.18 -9.04 27.22
N GLU A 178 17.03 -8.15 27.74
CA GLU A 178 16.78 -6.69 27.80
C GLU A 178 16.63 -6.03 26.39
N GLU A 179 16.99 -6.75 25.32
CA GLU A 179 16.81 -6.31 23.91
C GLU A 179 15.46 -6.72 23.32
N ASN A 180 14.54 -7.24 24.12
CA ASN A 180 13.25 -7.75 23.65
C ASN A 180 12.27 -6.58 23.46
N ASP A 181 11.82 -6.37 22.24
CA ASP A 181 10.86 -5.32 21.84
C ASP A 181 9.37 -5.77 21.93
N PHE A 182 9.12 -6.98 22.45
CA PHE A 182 7.77 -7.54 22.63
C PHE A 182 7.57 -7.94 24.11
N LEU A 183 6.66 -7.24 24.78
CA LEU A 183 6.23 -7.47 26.16
C LEU A 183 4.93 -8.25 26.22
#